data_99e98dc073395e33075d9f90c781fc6e
#
_entry.id   99e98dc073395e33075d9f90c781fc6e
#
_cell.length_a   1.000
_cell.length_b   1.000
_cell.length_c   1.000
_cell.angle_alpha   90.00
_cell.angle_beta   90.00
_cell.angle_gamma   90.00
#
_symmetry.space_group_name_H-M   'P 1'
#
loop_
_entity.id
_entity.type
_entity.pdbx_description
1 polymer ?
#
loop_
_entity_poly.entity_id
_entity_poly.type
_entity_poly.pdbx_seq_one_letter_code
_entity_poly.pdbx_strand_id
1 'polypeptide(L)'
;MKKIFIDGKAGTTGLRIYERLENRNDIEIITLSEELRKDPDARKQAINDADVVFLCLPDVASIEAVDMVENDNTVIIDTSTAHRTNPDWAYGFAELSEEFENKIKNSKRIAVPGCHASGFIALVYPLVEAGILSKDALLTCHSITGYSGGGKKMIAQYQEDDRDVLLDAPRQYGIVQNHKHLKEMVKISGLENAPVFSPIVADFYSGMEVTVPLFASMLENGATAEDIKNIYAKKYNSEIVKYVENADEDGFLSSNKLGGKDSMEIMVCGNDDRILLVARYDNLGKGASGAALECLNIVLGNEKTANLDI
;
A
#
# COMPACT_ATOMS: atom_id res chain seq x y z
N MET A 1 0.55 3.51 -28.41
CA MET A 1 -0.22 3.50 -27.16
C MET A 1 0.04 2.17 -26.47
N LYS A 2 0.19 2.18 -25.15
CA LYS A 2 0.37 0.96 -24.37
C LYS A 2 -1.00 0.36 -24.02
N LYS A 3 -1.17 -0.93 -24.21
CA LYS A 3 -2.42 -1.65 -23.90
C LYS A 3 -2.43 -2.06 -22.44
N ILE A 4 -3.46 -1.66 -21.72
CA ILE A 4 -3.64 -1.95 -20.29
C ILE A 4 -4.91 -2.77 -20.10
N PHE A 5 -4.82 -3.88 -19.38
CA PHE A 5 -5.98 -4.65 -18.95
C PHE A 5 -6.14 -4.56 -17.43
N ILE A 6 -7.37 -4.32 -16.94
CA ILE A 6 -7.68 -4.28 -15.51
C ILE A 6 -8.62 -5.45 -15.20
N ASP A 7 -8.04 -6.55 -14.73
CA ASP A 7 -8.81 -7.71 -14.29
C ASP A 7 -9.35 -7.44 -12.88
N GLY A 8 -10.68 -7.47 -12.72
CA GLY A 8 -11.35 -7.04 -11.50
C GLY A 8 -11.69 -5.54 -11.44
N LYS A 9 -11.82 -4.87 -12.59
CA LYS A 9 -12.22 -3.45 -12.71
C LYS A 9 -13.42 -3.06 -11.81
N ALA A 10 -14.37 -3.97 -11.60
CA ALA A 10 -15.56 -3.71 -10.79
C ALA A 10 -15.26 -3.61 -9.28
N GLY A 11 -14.08 -3.97 -8.79
CA GLY A 11 -13.66 -3.81 -7.39
C GLY A 11 -13.31 -2.34 -7.05
N THR A 12 -13.18 -2.02 -5.76
CA THR A 12 -12.84 -0.65 -5.29
C THR A 12 -11.52 -0.16 -5.86
N THR A 13 -10.46 -0.98 -5.78
CA THR A 13 -9.14 -0.65 -6.32
C THR A 13 -9.15 -0.58 -7.84
N GLY A 14 -9.76 -1.57 -8.52
CA GLY A 14 -9.80 -1.63 -9.97
C GLY A 14 -10.58 -0.47 -10.60
N LEU A 15 -11.70 -0.06 -9.97
CA LEU A 15 -12.48 1.08 -10.42
C LEU A 15 -11.66 2.37 -10.32
N ARG A 16 -10.96 2.59 -9.20
CA ARG A 16 -10.14 3.79 -9.00
C ARG A 16 -8.94 3.85 -9.97
N ILE A 17 -8.31 2.69 -10.27
CA ILE A 17 -7.28 2.62 -11.31
C ILE A 17 -7.87 2.98 -12.68
N TYR A 18 -9.03 2.43 -13.01
CA TYR A 18 -9.70 2.73 -14.28
C TYR A 18 -10.00 4.21 -14.44
N GLU A 19 -10.63 4.85 -13.45
CA GLU A 19 -10.97 6.28 -13.47
C GLU A 19 -9.75 7.18 -13.68
N ARG A 20 -8.58 6.79 -13.16
CA ARG A 20 -7.32 7.52 -13.34
C ARG A 20 -6.70 7.32 -14.73
N LEU A 21 -6.96 6.18 -15.38
CA LEU A 21 -6.37 5.83 -16.66
C LEU A 21 -7.25 6.17 -17.86
N GLU A 22 -8.58 6.25 -17.70
CA GLU A 22 -9.53 6.40 -18.82
C GLU A 22 -9.32 7.66 -19.67
N ASN A 23 -8.73 8.71 -19.11
CA ASN A 23 -8.47 9.98 -19.80
C ASN A 23 -7.01 10.14 -20.28
N ARG A 24 -6.18 9.08 -20.16
CA ARG A 24 -4.78 9.10 -20.61
C ARG A 24 -4.67 8.83 -22.11
N ASN A 25 -3.99 9.72 -22.83
CA ASN A 25 -3.81 9.62 -24.30
C ASN A 25 -2.69 8.66 -24.74
N ASP A 26 -1.81 8.23 -23.80
CA ASP A 26 -0.70 7.32 -24.06
C ASP A 26 -1.09 5.84 -23.86
N ILE A 27 -2.31 5.59 -23.36
CA ILE A 27 -2.83 4.29 -22.96
C ILE A 27 -4.09 3.91 -23.76
N GLU A 28 -4.24 2.63 -24.06
CA GLU A 28 -5.45 1.99 -24.55
C GLU A 28 -5.92 0.97 -23.52
N ILE A 29 -7.12 1.13 -22.97
CA ILE A 29 -7.66 0.19 -21.97
C ILE A 29 -8.45 -0.91 -22.67
N ILE A 30 -7.99 -2.16 -22.50
CA ILE A 30 -8.75 -3.35 -22.92
C ILE A 30 -9.90 -3.56 -21.91
N THR A 31 -11.12 -3.66 -22.40
CA THR A 31 -12.30 -3.90 -21.57
C THR A 31 -13.05 -5.14 -22.07
N LEU A 32 -13.45 -5.98 -21.12
CA LEU A 32 -14.37 -7.10 -21.36
C LEU A 32 -15.80 -6.68 -21.00
N SER A 33 -16.78 -7.18 -21.76
CA SER A 33 -18.20 -7.02 -21.41
C SER A 33 -18.52 -7.69 -20.07
N GLU A 34 -19.62 -7.32 -19.43
CA GLU A 34 -20.07 -7.94 -18.17
C GLU A 34 -20.24 -9.46 -18.28
N GLU A 35 -20.61 -9.97 -19.46
CA GLU A 35 -20.79 -11.39 -19.75
C GLU A 35 -19.45 -12.12 -19.82
N LEU A 36 -18.42 -11.49 -20.41
CA LEU A 36 -17.12 -12.08 -20.66
C LEU A 36 -16.10 -11.86 -19.52
N ARG A 37 -16.36 -10.95 -18.59
CA ARG A 37 -15.40 -10.60 -17.52
C ARG A 37 -15.04 -11.77 -16.57
N LYS A 38 -15.82 -12.84 -16.58
CA LYS A 38 -15.55 -14.09 -15.82
C LYS A 38 -15.20 -15.27 -16.72
N ASP A 39 -15.30 -15.09 -18.05
CA ASP A 39 -14.95 -16.13 -19.00
C ASP A 39 -13.42 -16.34 -19.02
N PRO A 40 -12.93 -17.57 -18.77
CA PRO A 40 -11.48 -17.84 -18.68
C PRO A 40 -10.74 -17.57 -20.00
N ASP A 41 -11.34 -17.89 -21.14
CA ASP A 41 -10.69 -17.73 -22.45
C ASP A 41 -10.62 -16.25 -22.84
N ALA A 42 -11.69 -15.50 -22.62
CA ALA A 42 -11.70 -14.05 -22.86
C ALA A 42 -10.70 -13.32 -21.93
N ARG A 43 -10.59 -13.70 -20.65
CA ARG A 43 -9.61 -13.17 -19.71
C ARG A 43 -8.19 -13.48 -20.14
N LYS A 44 -7.92 -14.75 -20.51
CA LYS A 44 -6.63 -15.20 -21.01
C LYS A 44 -6.19 -14.41 -22.24
N GLN A 45 -7.10 -14.21 -23.19
CA GLN A 45 -6.83 -13.41 -24.38
C GLN A 45 -6.49 -11.96 -23.99
N ALA A 46 -7.31 -11.31 -23.17
CA ALA A 46 -7.09 -9.93 -22.75
C ALA A 46 -5.75 -9.75 -21.99
N ILE A 47 -5.38 -10.72 -21.13
CA ILE A 47 -4.11 -10.76 -20.42
C ILE A 47 -2.93 -10.78 -21.39
N ASN A 48 -3.00 -11.64 -22.43
CA ASN A 48 -1.90 -11.82 -23.37
C ASN A 48 -1.82 -10.75 -24.48
N ASP A 49 -2.93 -10.04 -24.73
CA ASP A 49 -2.98 -8.90 -25.64
C ASP A 49 -2.50 -7.57 -25.00
N ALA A 50 -2.38 -7.54 -23.65
CA ALA A 50 -1.99 -6.37 -22.91
C ALA A 50 -0.47 -6.24 -22.74
N ASP A 51 0.05 -5.00 -22.77
CA ASP A 51 1.43 -4.69 -22.33
C ASP A 51 1.54 -4.75 -20.80
N VAL A 52 0.51 -4.27 -20.08
CA VAL A 52 0.45 -4.29 -18.61
C VAL A 52 -0.94 -4.74 -18.16
N VAL A 53 -0.98 -5.61 -17.17
CA VAL A 53 -2.20 -6.10 -16.54
C VAL A 53 -2.21 -5.74 -15.06
N PHE A 54 -3.28 -5.10 -14.61
CA PHE A 54 -3.58 -4.96 -13.19
C PHE A 54 -4.47 -6.13 -12.73
N LEU A 55 -4.03 -6.85 -11.71
CA LEU A 55 -4.85 -7.86 -11.03
C LEU A 55 -5.46 -7.24 -9.77
N CYS A 56 -6.75 -6.92 -9.84
CA CYS A 56 -7.55 -6.38 -8.74
C CYS A 56 -8.54 -7.44 -8.23
N LEU A 57 -8.01 -8.61 -7.93
CA LEU A 57 -8.72 -9.86 -7.70
C LEU A 57 -8.46 -10.40 -6.27
N PRO A 58 -9.29 -11.31 -5.75
CA PRO A 58 -8.93 -12.15 -4.61
C PRO A 58 -7.71 -13.03 -4.91
N ASP A 59 -6.96 -13.41 -3.87
CA ASP A 59 -5.66 -14.10 -3.98
C ASP A 59 -5.70 -15.33 -4.92
N VAL A 60 -6.70 -16.21 -4.78
CA VAL A 60 -6.83 -17.41 -5.63
C VAL A 60 -6.99 -17.03 -7.10
N ALA A 61 -7.85 -16.05 -7.39
CA ALA A 61 -8.10 -15.61 -8.76
C ALA A 61 -6.90 -14.85 -9.36
N SER A 62 -6.09 -14.19 -8.53
CA SER A 62 -4.83 -13.58 -8.97
C SER A 62 -3.79 -14.64 -9.36
N ILE A 63 -3.67 -15.71 -8.58
CA ILE A 63 -2.79 -16.84 -8.91
C ILE A 63 -3.21 -17.47 -10.24
N GLU A 64 -4.50 -17.78 -10.40
CA GLU A 64 -5.05 -18.33 -11.65
C GLU A 64 -4.79 -17.40 -12.85
N ALA A 65 -4.92 -16.09 -12.67
CA ALA A 65 -4.67 -15.12 -13.75
C ALA A 65 -3.18 -15.07 -14.15
N VAL A 66 -2.27 -15.25 -13.21
CA VAL A 66 -0.82 -15.34 -13.50
C VAL A 66 -0.51 -16.60 -14.32
N ASP A 67 -1.19 -17.71 -14.03
CA ASP A 67 -1.02 -18.97 -14.80
C ASP A 67 -1.57 -18.87 -16.25
N MET A 68 -2.43 -17.88 -16.54
CA MET A 68 -2.93 -17.61 -17.89
C MET A 68 -1.92 -16.85 -18.77
N VAL A 69 -0.85 -16.32 -18.22
CA VAL A 69 0.14 -15.51 -18.97
C VAL A 69 1.02 -16.39 -19.84
N GLU A 70 0.93 -16.20 -21.14
CA GLU A 70 1.76 -16.87 -22.15
C GLU A 70 2.71 -15.88 -22.87
N ASN A 71 2.41 -14.57 -22.81
CA ASN A 71 3.23 -13.53 -23.40
C ASN A 71 4.28 -13.05 -22.38
N ASP A 72 5.53 -13.42 -22.60
CA ASP A 72 6.66 -13.06 -21.73
C ASP A 72 6.90 -11.54 -21.61
N ASN A 73 6.33 -10.74 -22.51
CA ASN A 73 6.43 -9.28 -22.45
C ASN A 73 5.38 -8.61 -21.55
N THR A 74 4.31 -9.32 -21.23
CA THR A 74 3.23 -8.78 -20.38
C THR A 74 3.72 -8.56 -18.94
N VAL A 75 3.63 -7.32 -18.47
CA VAL A 75 3.89 -6.97 -17.08
C VAL A 75 2.63 -7.17 -16.26
N ILE A 76 2.75 -7.83 -15.13
CA ILE A 76 1.67 -8.01 -14.16
C ILE A 76 1.91 -7.11 -12.94
N ILE A 77 0.93 -6.29 -12.58
CA ILE A 77 0.87 -5.49 -11.36
C ILE A 77 -0.27 -6.04 -10.51
N ASP A 78 0.06 -6.83 -9.49
CA ASP A 78 -0.92 -7.52 -8.65
C ASP A 78 -1.20 -6.75 -7.35
N THR A 79 -2.44 -6.41 -7.09
CA THR A 79 -2.87 -5.73 -5.88
C THR A 79 -3.34 -6.68 -4.77
N SER A 80 -3.40 -8.00 -5.05
CA SER A 80 -3.74 -9.03 -4.05
C SER A 80 -2.62 -9.25 -3.03
N THR A 81 -2.86 -10.11 -2.04
CA THR A 81 -1.81 -10.51 -1.08
C THR A 81 -1.00 -11.72 -1.53
N ALA A 82 -1.38 -12.35 -2.66
CA ALA A 82 -0.82 -13.62 -3.09
C ALA A 82 0.70 -13.60 -3.32
N HIS A 83 1.22 -12.50 -3.88
CA HIS A 83 2.59 -12.46 -4.37
C HIS A 83 3.52 -11.50 -3.60
N ARG A 84 3.05 -10.78 -2.58
CA ARG A 84 3.81 -9.72 -1.87
C ARG A 84 5.07 -10.22 -1.18
N THR A 85 5.13 -11.49 -0.83
CA THR A 85 6.30 -12.13 -0.19
C THR A 85 7.01 -13.13 -1.09
N ASN A 86 6.62 -13.21 -2.36
CA ASN A 86 7.27 -14.08 -3.33
C ASN A 86 8.61 -13.43 -3.77
N PRO A 87 9.76 -14.12 -3.68
CA PRO A 87 11.07 -13.56 -4.04
C PRO A 87 11.21 -13.24 -5.54
N ASP A 88 10.42 -13.88 -6.40
CA ASP A 88 10.43 -13.66 -7.84
C ASP A 88 9.63 -12.44 -8.28
N TRP A 89 8.97 -11.76 -7.33
CA TRP A 89 8.19 -10.57 -7.56
C TRP A 89 8.87 -9.33 -7.00
N ALA A 90 8.85 -8.23 -7.77
CA ALA A 90 9.24 -6.93 -7.26
C ALA A 90 8.17 -6.42 -6.29
N TYR A 91 8.58 -5.97 -5.10
CA TYR A 91 7.68 -5.32 -4.17
C TYR A 91 7.46 -3.86 -4.57
N GLY A 92 6.22 -3.47 -4.80
CA GLY A 92 5.81 -2.21 -5.42
C GLY A 92 5.88 -0.98 -4.50
N PHE A 93 7.00 -0.78 -3.79
CA PHE A 93 7.26 0.39 -2.96
C PHE A 93 8.63 1.00 -3.30
N ALA A 94 8.65 1.88 -4.28
CA ALA A 94 9.88 2.40 -4.87
C ALA A 94 10.74 3.21 -3.88
N GLU A 95 10.10 3.95 -2.95
CA GLU A 95 10.81 4.85 -2.02
C GLU A 95 11.55 4.13 -0.90
N LEU A 96 11.42 2.82 -0.76
CA LEU A 96 12.20 2.09 0.23
C LEU A 96 13.70 2.11 -0.07
N SER A 97 14.09 1.97 -1.35
CA SER A 97 15.47 2.17 -1.79
C SER A 97 15.57 2.17 -3.33
N GLU A 98 16.72 2.62 -3.86
CA GLU A 98 17.04 2.49 -5.30
C GLU A 98 16.94 1.04 -5.80
N GLU A 99 17.23 0.05 -4.95
CA GLU A 99 17.10 -1.36 -5.30
C GLU A 99 15.64 -1.74 -5.56
N PHE A 100 14.70 -1.28 -4.71
CA PHE A 100 13.26 -1.52 -4.88
C PHE A 100 12.76 -0.86 -6.17
N GLU A 101 13.11 0.40 -6.43
CA GLU A 101 12.73 1.09 -7.66
C GLU A 101 13.28 0.37 -8.90
N ASN A 102 14.55 -0.02 -8.88
CA ASN A 102 15.18 -0.75 -9.98
C ASN A 102 14.55 -2.14 -10.21
N LYS A 103 14.16 -2.85 -9.14
CA LYS A 103 13.42 -4.11 -9.25
C LYS A 103 12.05 -3.90 -9.92
N ILE A 104 11.30 -2.87 -9.54
CA ILE A 104 10.02 -2.54 -10.18
C ILE A 104 10.23 -2.25 -11.67
N LYS A 105 11.20 -1.41 -12.01
CA LYS A 105 11.51 -1.00 -13.38
C LYS A 105 11.85 -2.16 -14.30
N ASN A 106 12.54 -3.17 -13.79
CA ASN A 106 13.08 -4.29 -14.58
C ASN A 106 12.27 -5.58 -14.45
N SER A 107 11.27 -5.64 -13.58
CA SER A 107 10.45 -6.83 -13.37
C SER A 107 9.24 -6.89 -14.30
N LYS A 108 8.85 -8.12 -14.64
CA LYS A 108 7.54 -8.41 -15.27
C LYS A 108 6.46 -8.81 -14.24
N ARG A 109 6.82 -8.90 -12.97
CA ARG A 109 5.95 -9.32 -11.87
C ARG A 109 6.11 -8.36 -10.70
N ILE A 110 5.09 -7.59 -10.40
CA ILE A 110 5.11 -6.54 -9.38
C ILE A 110 3.95 -6.77 -8.42
N ALA A 111 4.23 -6.87 -7.13
CA ALA A 111 3.25 -7.03 -6.08
C ALA A 111 3.07 -5.69 -5.34
N VAL A 112 1.87 -5.11 -5.44
CA VAL A 112 1.52 -3.83 -4.80
C VAL A 112 1.36 -4.02 -3.30
N PRO A 113 1.93 -3.14 -2.46
CA PRO A 113 1.83 -3.20 -1.01
C PRO A 113 0.39 -3.25 -0.48
N GLY A 114 0.20 -3.90 0.66
CA GLY A 114 -1.04 -3.82 1.41
C GLY A 114 -1.15 -2.52 2.19
N CYS A 115 -2.37 -1.97 2.31
CA CYS A 115 -2.54 -0.65 2.88
C CYS A 115 -1.93 -0.49 4.28
N HIS A 116 -2.20 -1.37 5.23
CA HIS A 116 -1.57 -1.30 6.56
C HIS A 116 -0.07 -1.59 6.54
N ALA A 117 0.36 -2.49 5.67
CA ALA A 117 1.77 -2.86 5.57
C ALA A 117 2.62 -1.72 5.00
N SER A 118 2.08 -0.92 4.08
CA SER A 118 2.78 0.24 3.51
C SER A 118 3.31 1.18 4.60
N GLY A 119 2.45 1.61 5.53
CA GLY A 119 2.86 2.50 6.62
C GLY A 119 3.85 1.83 7.57
N PHE A 120 3.57 0.59 8.00
CA PHE A 120 4.48 -0.13 8.89
C PHE A 120 5.87 -0.31 8.28
N ILE A 121 5.93 -0.74 7.02
CA ILE A 121 7.20 -0.96 6.32
C ILE A 121 7.95 0.35 6.10
N ALA A 122 7.25 1.43 5.72
CA ALA A 122 7.85 2.75 5.59
C ALA A 122 8.49 3.24 6.89
N LEU A 123 7.91 2.91 8.04
CA LEU A 123 8.45 3.29 9.34
C LEU A 123 9.61 2.39 9.80
N VAL A 124 9.51 1.09 9.57
CA VAL A 124 10.42 0.11 10.20
C VAL A 124 11.61 -0.25 9.30
N TYR A 125 11.40 -0.45 8.00
CA TYR A 125 12.45 -0.84 7.07
C TYR A 125 13.70 0.06 7.14
N PRO A 126 13.59 1.40 7.13
CA PRO A 126 14.77 2.27 7.17
C PRO A 126 15.61 2.13 8.44
N LEU A 127 14.95 1.84 9.57
CA LEU A 127 15.63 1.72 10.86
C LEU A 127 16.37 0.38 10.99
N VAL A 128 15.77 -0.69 10.46
CA VAL A 128 16.41 -2.00 10.37
C VAL A 128 17.57 -1.96 9.37
N GLU A 129 17.37 -1.33 8.20
CA GLU A 129 18.41 -1.13 7.18
C GLU A 129 19.61 -0.33 7.73
N ALA A 130 19.35 0.70 8.54
CA ALA A 130 20.38 1.52 9.17
C ALA A 130 21.04 0.84 10.39
N GLY A 131 20.55 -0.30 10.85
CA GLY A 131 21.07 -1.03 12.00
C GLY A 131 20.82 -0.35 13.35
N ILE A 132 19.85 0.59 13.43
CA ILE A 132 19.44 1.23 14.67
C ILE A 132 18.21 0.60 15.33
N LEU A 133 17.57 -0.35 14.63
CA LEU A 133 16.51 -1.20 15.17
C LEU A 133 16.87 -2.66 14.87
N SER A 134 16.87 -3.50 15.91
CA SER A 134 17.21 -4.92 15.76
C SER A 134 16.17 -5.68 14.94
N LYS A 135 16.61 -6.69 14.18
CA LYS A 135 15.71 -7.59 13.42
C LYS A 135 14.79 -8.41 14.30
N ASP A 136 15.22 -8.71 15.51
CA ASP A 136 14.44 -9.46 16.52
C ASP A 136 13.55 -8.57 17.40
N ALA A 137 13.49 -7.24 17.14
CA ALA A 137 12.68 -6.30 17.88
C ALA A 137 11.20 -6.74 17.96
N LEU A 138 10.64 -6.67 19.17
CA LEU A 138 9.23 -6.96 19.44
C LEU A 138 8.44 -5.66 19.37
N LEU A 139 7.76 -5.45 18.27
CA LEU A 139 7.05 -4.21 17.97
C LEU A 139 5.53 -4.33 18.17
N THR A 140 4.90 -3.20 18.38
CA THR A 140 3.46 -3.02 18.28
C THR A 140 3.14 -2.08 17.13
N CYS A 141 1.97 -2.25 16.52
CA CYS A 141 1.52 -1.41 15.42
C CYS A 141 0.03 -1.13 15.59
N HIS A 142 -0.32 0.14 15.74
CA HIS A 142 -1.68 0.63 15.67
C HIS A 142 -1.93 1.18 14.27
N SER A 143 -3.12 0.89 13.71
CA SER A 143 -3.42 1.36 12.36
C SER A 143 -4.89 1.70 12.23
N ILE A 144 -5.20 2.98 12.11
CA ILE A 144 -6.56 3.50 11.92
C ILE A 144 -6.81 3.67 10.43
N THR A 145 -7.95 3.18 9.93
CA THR A 145 -8.30 3.28 8.51
C THR A 145 -9.76 3.63 8.31
N GLY A 146 -10.04 4.32 7.20
CA GLY A 146 -11.40 4.50 6.71
C GLY A 146 -12.02 3.18 6.23
N TYR A 147 -13.36 3.13 6.20
CA TYR A 147 -14.12 1.92 5.88
C TYR A 147 -14.01 1.47 4.41
N SER A 148 -13.55 2.33 3.50
CA SER A 148 -13.35 1.97 2.09
C SER A 148 -12.35 0.82 1.88
N GLY A 149 -11.42 0.61 2.84
CA GLY A 149 -10.47 -0.49 2.83
C GLY A 149 -11.10 -1.89 2.92
N GLY A 150 -12.31 -2.00 3.46
CA GLY A 150 -13.09 -3.24 3.51
C GLY A 150 -13.84 -3.57 2.22
N GLY A 151 -13.69 -2.76 1.17
CA GLY A 151 -14.31 -2.96 -0.13
C GLY A 151 -15.82 -2.67 -0.15
N LYS A 152 -16.47 -2.96 -1.27
CA LYS A 152 -17.88 -2.60 -1.52
C LYS A 152 -18.86 -3.02 -0.42
N LYS A 153 -18.65 -4.19 0.19
CA LYS A 153 -19.54 -4.68 1.24
C LYS A 153 -19.49 -3.80 2.48
N MET A 154 -18.29 -3.43 2.93
CA MET A 154 -18.14 -2.57 4.10
C MET A 154 -18.58 -1.13 3.78
N ILE A 155 -18.28 -0.63 2.58
CA ILE A 155 -18.76 0.68 2.13
C ILE A 155 -20.30 0.74 2.22
N ALA A 156 -21.00 -0.25 1.67
CA ALA A 156 -22.46 -0.31 1.74
C ALA A 156 -22.95 -0.30 3.18
N GLN A 157 -22.36 -1.10 4.08
CA GLN A 157 -22.75 -1.15 5.49
C GLN A 157 -22.62 0.21 6.21
N TYR A 158 -21.58 0.98 5.91
CA TYR A 158 -21.36 2.30 6.53
C TYR A 158 -22.23 3.40 5.92
N GLN A 159 -22.74 3.20 4.71
CA GLN A 159 -23.55 4.17 3.96
C GLN A 159 -25.05 3.88 4.00
N GLU A 160 -25.49 2.82 4.66
CA GLU A 160 -26.92 2.53 4.88
C GLU A 160 -27.55 3.55 5.87
N ASP A 161 -28.75 4.03 5.56
CA ASP A 161 -29.44 5.04 6.36
C ASP A 161 -29.82 4.54 7.77
N ASP A 162 -30.09 3.24 7.91
CA ASP A 162 -30.47 2.56 9.15
C ASP A 162 -29.34 1.64 9.69
N ARG A 163 -28.09 2.02 9.43
CA ARG A 163 -26.91 1.24 9.85
C ARG A 163 -26.87 1.03 11.37
N ASP A 164 -26.23 -0.06 11.76
CA ASP A 164 -26.00 -0.40 13.17
C ASP A 164 -25.19 0.72 13.86
N VAL A 165 -25.66 1.20 15.01
CA VAL A 165 -24.99 2.22 15.85
C VAL A 165 -23.56 1.87 16.24
N LEU A 166 -23.21 0.59 16.26
CA LEU A 166 -21.82 0.13 16.48
C LEU A 166 -20.85 0.60 15.40
N LEU A 167 -21.35 1.01 14.21
CA LEU A 167 -20.54 1.56 13.13
C LEU A 167 -20.10 3.01 13.37
N ASP A 168 -20.75 3.73 14.27
CA ASP A 168 -20.41 5.11 14.61
C ASP A 168 -19.12 5.21 15.45
N ALA A 169 -18.68 4.11 16.04
CA ALA A 169 -17.46 4.05 16.84
C ALA A 169 -16.30 3.37 16.10
N PRO A 170 -15.04 3.77 16.36
CA PRO A 170 -13.87 3.02 15.87
C PRO A 170 -13.89 1.57 16.35
N ARG A 171 -13.68 0.62 15.45
CA ARG A 171 -13.75 -0.81 15.74
C ARG A 171 -12.44 -1.51 15.42
N GLN A 172 -11.81 -2.10 16.42
CA GLN A 172 -10.64 -2.95 16.22
C GLN A 172 -11.06 -4.30 15.61
N TYR A 173 -10.31 -4.77 14.63
CA TYR A 173 -10.48 -6.08 14.01
C TYR A 173 -9.15 -6.83 14.00
N GLY A 174 -9.10 -8.01 13.37
CA GLY A 174 -7.88 -8.81 13.36
C GLY A 174 -7.44 -9.27 14.78
N ILE A 175 -8.37 -9.36 15.73
CA ILE A 175 -8.12 -9.62 17.15
C ILE A 175 -7.46 -10.97 17.44
N VAL A 176 -7.53 -11.91 16.49
CA VAL A 176 -6.85 -13.21 16.57
C VAL A 176 -5.38 -13.18 16.15
N GLN A 177 -4.85 -11.99 15.84
CA GLN A 177 -3.45 -11.74 15.48
C GLN A 177 -2.94 -12.59 14.31
N ASN A 178 -3.79 -12.79 13.31
CA ASN A 178 -3.48 -13.61 12.14
C ASN A 178 -3.83 -12.83 10.82
N HIS A 179 -3.61 -11.52 10.81
CA HIS A 179 -3.89 -10.68 9.66
C HIS A 179 -2.92 -10.99 8.50
N LYS A 180 -3.45 -11.03 7.28
CA LYS A 180 -2.69 -11.36 6.06
C LYS A 180 -1.49 -10.43 5.80
N HIS A 181 -1.52 -9.18 6.26
CA HIS A 181 -0.41 -8.23 6.11
C HIS A 181 0.78 -8.53 7.04
N LEU A 182 0.65 -9.35 8.09
CA LEU A 182 1.76 -9.64 9.01
C LEU A 182 2.96 -10.28 8.32
N LYS A 183 2.72 -11.22 7.39
CA LYS A 183 3.79 -11.86 6.62
C LYS A 183 4.58 -10.85 5.77
N GLU A 184 3.86 -9.91 5.15
CA GLU A 184 4.40 -8.83 4.36
C GLU A 184 5.22 -7.86 5.22
N MET A 185 4.65 -7.43 6.36
CA MET A 185 5.34 -6.55 7.33
C MET A 185 6.69 -7.14 7.75
N VAL A 186 6.72 -8.42 8.15
CA VAL A 186 7.95 -9.12 8.55
C VAL A 186 8.96 -9.20 7.40
N LYS A 187 8.51 -9.76 6.27
CA LYS A 187 9.42 -10.08 5.16
C LYS A 187 10.09 -8.85 4.58
N ILE A 188 9.32 -7.78 4.37
CA ILE A 188 9.84 -6.60 3.67
C ILE A 188 10.61 -5.68 4.60
N SER A 189 10.20 -5.52 5.87
CA SER A 189 10.96 -4.73 6.83
C SER A 189 12.25 -5.40 7.31
N GLY A 190 12.42 -6.71 7.03
CA GLY A 190 13.59 -7.48 7.47
C GLY A 190 13.54 -7.93 8.92
N LEU A 191 12.37 -7.85 9.57
CA LEU A 191 12.16 -8.35 10.92
C LEU A 191 12.08 -9.89 10.97
N GLU A 192 12.35 -10.44 12.11
CA GLU A 192 12.18 -11.87 12.43
C GLU A 192 10.81 -12.14 13.08
N ASN A 193 10.25 -11.16 13.79
CA ASN A 193 9.02 -11.26 14.53
C ASN A 193 7.90 -10.38 13.93
N ALA A 194 6.68 -10.92 13.88
CA ALA A 194 5.52 -10.14 13.54
C ALA A 194 5.17 -9.15 14.67
N PRO A 195 4.77 -7.91 14.35
CA PRO A 195 4.32 -6.99 15.38
C PRO A 195 2.99 -7.44 16.00
N VAL A 196 2.73 -7.06 17.24
CA VAL A 196 1.36 -7.07 17.78
C VAL A 196 0.58 -6.00 17.01
N PHE A 197 -0.38 -6.44 16.19
CA PHE A 197 -1.05 -5.59 15.22
C PHE A 197 -2.49 -5.27 15.64
N SER A 198 -2.80 -3.99 15.76
CA SER A 198 -4.09 -3.47 16.16
C SER A 198 -4.72 -2.61 15.04
N PRO A 199 -5.30 -3.23 14.00
CA PRO A 199 -6.02 -2.49 12.96
C PRO A 199 -7.38 -2.05 13.47
N ILE A 200 -7.75 -0.78 13.19
CA ILE A 200 -8.97 -0.13 13.62
C ILE A 200 -9.64 0.50 12.40
N VAL A 201 -10.88 0.13 12.12
CA VAL A 201 -11.73 0.82 11.14
C VAL A 201 -12.56 1.89 11.85
N ALA A 202 -12.62 3.08 11.26
CA ALA A 202 -13.38 4.20 11.81
C ALA A 202 -14.35 4.77 10.76
N ASP A 203 -15.33 5.54 11.23
CA ASP A 203 -16.42 6.08 10.41
C ASP A 203 -15.97 7.30 9.58
N PHE A 204 -15.08 7.05 8.64
CA PHE A 204 -14.78 7.95 7.52
C PHE A 204 -14.43 7.11 6.27
N TYR A 205 -14.66 7.66 5.10
CA TYR A 205 -14.56 6.91 3.85
C TYR A 205 -13.15 6.41 3.57
N SER A 206 -12.17 7.32 3.49
CA SER A 206 -10.76 6.98 3.18
C SER A 206 -9.78 7.85 3.96
N GLY A 207 -8.60 7.33 4.12
CA GLY A 207 -7.51 7.86 4.93
C GLY A 207 -6.97 6.77 5.86
N MET A 208 -5.73 6.95 6.29
CA MET A 208 -5.05 5.97 7.13
C MET A 208 -3.94 6.61 7.94
N GLU A 209 -3.80 6.16 9.18
CA GLU A 209 -2.67 6.45 10.04
C GLU A 209 -2.13 5.15 10.61
N VAL A 210 -0.83 4.93 10.47
CA VAL A 210 -0.11 3.81 11.06
C VAL A 210 0.88 4.37 12.08
N THR A 211 0.81 3.88 13.32
CA THR A 211 1.69 4.27 14.41
C THR A 211 2.45 3.07 14.95
N VAL A 212 3.77 3.19 15.04
CA VAL A 212 4.66 2.24 15.70
C VAL A 212 5.31 2.93 16.89
N PRO A 213 4.83 2.69 18.12
CA PRO A 213 5.44 3.25 19.33
C PRO A 213 6.72 2.50 19.70
N LEU A 214 7.74 3.25 20.09
CA LEU A 214 9.03 2.73 20.55
C LEU A 214 9.42 3.37 21.89
N PHE A 215 10.13 2.60 22.73
CA PHE A 215 10.97 3.17 23.77
C PHE A 215 12.36 3.43 23.18
N ALA A 216 13.01 4.52 23.55
CA ALA A 216 14.37 4.84 23.11
C ALA A 216 15.37 3.72 23.45
N SER A 217 15.12 3.00 24.55
CA SER A 217 15.92 1.81 24.95
C SER A 217 15.83 0.61 23.97
N MET A 218 14.92 0.64 23.01
CA MET A 218 14.83 -0.36 21.94
C MET A 218 15.77 -0.04 20.76
N LEU A 219 16.34 1.17 20.73
CA LEU A 219 17.27 1.58 19.69
C LEU A 219 18.67 1.06 19.99
N GLU A 220 19.34 0.58 18.96
CA GLU A 220 20.69 0.04 19.02
C GLU A 220 21.75 1.16 18.93
N ASN A 221 22.96 0.85 19.38
CA ASN A 221 24.16 1.70 19.24
C ASN A 221 24.02 3.12 19.83
N GLY A 222 23.11 3.32 20.79
CA GLY A 222 22.86 4.62 21.40
C GLY A 222 22.15 5.62 20.48
N ALA A 223 21.47 5.13 19.44
CA ALA A 223 20.70 5.97 18.55
C ALA A 223 19.54 6.67 19.28
N THR A 224 19.14 7.81 18.78
CA THR A 224 18.16 8.73 19.37
C THR A 224 16.97 8.98 18.43
N ALA A 225 15.94 9.67 18.92
CA ALA A 225 14.85 10.14 18.08
C ALA A 225 15.35 11.05 16.93
N GLU A 226 16.41 11.83 17.17
CA GLU A 226 16.99 12.71 16.15
C GLU A 226 17.68 11.91 15.03
N ASP A 227 18.30 10.79 15.34
CA ASP A 227 18.88 9.89 14.33
C ASP A 227 17.79 9.29 13.44
N ILE A 228 16.63 8.93 14.02
CA ILE A 228 15.46 8.46 13.24
C ILE A 228 14.98 9.55 12.30
N LYS A 229 14.81 10.80 12.77
CA LYS A 229 14.39 11.94 11.94
C LYS A 229 15.34 12.16 10.77
N ASN A 230 16.65 12.13 11.02
CA ASN A 230 17.68 12.27 10.00
C ASN A 230 17.62 11.16 8.94
N ILE A 231 17.38 9.90 9.36
CA ILE A 231 17.21 8.77 8.44
C ILE A 231 15.98 9.00 7.55
N TYR A 232 14.84 9.38 8.15
CA TYR A 232 13.61 9.60 7.39
C TYR A 232 13.71 10.82 6.48
N ALA A 233 14.27 11.94 6.93
CA ALA A 233 14.45 13.13 6.12
C ALA A 233 15.35 12.89 4.89
N LYS A 234 16.38 12.06 5.06
CA LYS A 234 17.25 11.66 3.95
C LYS A 234 16.54 10.71 2.97
N LYS A 235 15.78 9.75 3.48
CA LYS A 235 15.12 8.71 2.67
C LYS A 235 13.84 9.21 2.00
N TYR A 236 13.00 9.94 2.71
CA TYR A 236 11.67 10.36 2.29
C TYR A 236 11.62 11.85 1.97
N ASN A 237 12.10 12.21 0.79
CA ASN A 237 12.21 13.59 0.31
C ASN A 237 11.52 13.80 -1.05
N SER A 238 10.64 12.88 -1.46
CA SER A 238 9.88 12.97 -2.71
C SER A 238 8.48 13.59 -2.48
N GLU A 239 7.80 13.94 -3.55
CA GLU A 239 6.40 14.38 -3.48
C GLU A 239 5.46 13.25 -3.08
N ILE A 240 5.81 11.98 -3.38
CA ILE A 240 4.98 10.81 -3.09
C ILE A 240 5.13 10.36 -1.63
N VAL A 241 6.37 10.25 -1.13
CA VAL A 241 6.63 9.97 0.29
C VAL A 241 7.58 11.01 0.84
N LYS A 242 7.17 11.71 1.88
CA LYS A 242 7.94 12.78 2.49
C LYS A 242 7.97 12.69 4.01
N TYR A 243 9.14 12.98 4.58
CA TYR A 243 9.27 13.26 6.00
C TYR A 243 8.75 14.68 6.28
N VAL A 244 7.91 14.82 7.31
CA VAL A 244 7.32 16.11 7.70
C VAL A 244 7.49 16.32 9.20
N GLU A 245 8.08 17.44 9.58
CA GLU A 245 8.11 17.89 10.98
C GLU A 245 6.86 18.71 11.30
N ASN A 246 6.40 18.61 12.54
CA ASN A 246 5.28 19.40 13.07
C ASN A 246 4.03 19.35 12.18
N ALA A 247 3.64 18.14 11.78
CA ALA A 247 2.51 17.90 10.88
C ALA A 247 1.17 17.73 11.60
N ASP A 248 1.13 17.98 12.91
CA ASP A 248 -0.09 17.90 13.70
C ASP A 248 -1.05 19.07 13.42
N GLU A 249 -2.31 18.86 13.78
CA GLU A 249 -3.40 19.84 13.76
C GLU A 249 -3.71 20.20 15.23
N ASP A 250 -3.04 21.21 15.78
CA ASP A 250 -3.18 21.66 17.18
C ASP A 250 -3.00 20.52 18.21
N GLY A 251 -1.97 19.68 18.02
CA GLY A 251 -1.68 18.52 18.87
C GLY A 251 -2.42 17.23 18.50
N PHE A 252 -3.14 17.23 17.39
CA PHE A 252 -3.84 16.05 16.86
C PHE A 252 -3.23 15.59 15.53
N LEU A 253 -3.40 14.31 15.21
CA LEU A 253 -3.12 13.75 13.89
C LEU A 253 -4.40 13.15 13.33
N SER A 254 -4.95 13.77 12.29
CA SER A 254 -6.21 13.32 11.69
C SER A 254 -5.94 12.27 10.62
N SER A 255 -6.38 11.03 10.85
CA SER A 255 -6.13 9.89 9.96
C SER A 255 -6.69 10.07 8.55
N ASN A 256 -7.68 10.95 8.36
CA ASN A 256 -8.31 11.23 7.07
C ASN A 256 -7.74 12.47 6.33
N LYS A 257 -6.73 13.14 6.87
CA LYS A 257 -6.17 14.38 6.26
C LYS A 257 -5.69 14.19 4.82
N LEU A 258 -5.11 13.04 4.52
CA LEU A 258 -4.67 12.69 3.18
C LEU A 258 -5.69 11.81 2.43
N GLY A 259 -6.94 11.79 2.85
CA GLY A 259 -8.02 11.10 2.13
C GLY A 259 -8.13 11.58 0.68
N GLY A 260 -8.11 10.66 -0.28
CA GLY A 260 -8.11 10.95 -1.71
C GLY A 260 -6.72 11.17 -2.32
N LYS A 261 -5.67 11.36 -1.52
CA LYS A 261 -4.30 11.59 -2.01
C LYS A 261 -3.53 10.29 -2.24
N ASP A 262 -2.55 10.34 -3.15
CA ASP A 262 -1.64 9.24 -3.46
C ASP A 262 -0.25 9.42 -2.80
N SER A 263 -0.12 10.45 -1.96
CA SER A 263 1.08 10.72 -1.16
C SER A 263 1.02 10.13 0.24
N MET A 264 2.19 10.08 0.90
CA MET A 264 2.37 9.61 2.27
C MET A 264 3.26 10.59 3.04
N GLU A 265 2.85 10.94 4.25
CA GLU A 265 3.64 11.70 5.21
C GLU A 265 4.21 10.77 6.27
N ILE A 266 5.50 10.93 6.57
CA ILE A 266 6.23 10.21 7.61
C ILE A 266 6.63 11.19 8.69
N MET A 267 6.39 10.86 9.96
CA MET A 267 6.62 11.74 11.10
C MET A 267 7.29 10.98 12.24
N VAL A 268 8.02 11.72 13.07
CA VAL A 268 8.55 11.26 14.36
C VAL A 268 8.02 12.18 15.44
N CYS A 269 7.19 11.65 16.31
CA CYS A 269 6.58 12.38 17.42
C CYS A 269 7.04 11.80 18.77
N GLY A 270 6.68 12.45 19.87
CA GLY A 270 6.98 11.98 21.22
C GLY A 270 8.11 12.77 21.89
N ASN A 271 8.96 12.09 22.62
CA ASN A 271 10.08 12.67 23.36
C ASN A 271 11.28 11.71 23.36
N ASP A 272 12.36 12.09 24.07
CA ASP A 272 13.61 11.32 24.06
C ASP A 272 13.51 9.91 24.68
N ASP A 273 12.46 9.61 25.46
CA ASP A 273 12.23 8.29 26.07
C ASP A 273 11.21 7.45 25.32
N ARG A 274 10.18 8.10 24.76
CA ARG A 274 9.01 7.47 24.12
C ARG A 274 8.75 8.11 22.77
N ILE A 275 8.94 7.34 21.74
CA ILE A 275 8.93 7.76 20.34
C ILE A 275 7.71 7.18 19.65
N LEU A 276 7.01 7.98 18.88
CA LEU A 276 5.95 7.54 17.98
C LEU A 276 6.42 7.73 16.55
N LEU A 277 6.60 6.63 15.83
CA LEU A 277 6.79 6.64 14.38
C LEU A 277 5.41 6.64 13.73
N VAL A 278 5.12 7.63 12.89
CA VAL A 278 3.78 7.78 12.30
C VAL A 278 3.87 7.90 10.78
N ALA A 279 3.03 7.13 10.08
CA ALA A 279 2.80 7.27 8.64
C ALA A 279 1.33 7.61 8.40
N ARG A 280 1.06 8.68 7.64
CA ARG A 280 -0.28 9.14 7.29
C ARG A 280 -0.45 9.19 5.77
N TYR A 281 -1.52 8.60 5.24
CA TYR A 281 -1.80 8.47 3.80
C TYR A 281 -3.24 8.02 3.54
N ASP A 282 -3.62 7.85 2.28
CA ASP A 282 -4.91 7.24 1.93
C ASP A 282 -4.78 5.73 1.73
N ASN A 283 -5.67 4.95 2.36
CA ASN A 283 -5.71 3.48 2.23
C ASN A 283 -6.02 2.98 0.82
N LEU A 284 -6.68 3.78 -0.01
CA LEU A 284 -6.91 3.51 -1.44
C LEU A 284 -5.91 4.23 -2.36
N GLY A 285 -5.25 5.29 -1.87
CA GLY A 285 -4.20 6.04 -2.56
C GLY A 285 -2.85 5.31 -2.50
N LYS A 286 -1.86 5.87 -1.78
CA LYS A 286 -0.53 5.22 -1.58
C LYS A 286 -0.66 3.84 -0.91
N GLY A 287 -1.79 3.56 -0.22
CA GLY A 287 -2.10 2.25 0.35
C GLY A 287 -2.56 1.19 -0.66
N ALA A 288 -2.93 1.53 -1.91
CA ALA A 288 -3.43 0.59 -2.90
C ALA A 288 -3.29 1.09 -4.35
N SER A 289 -4.33 1.77 -4.90
CA SER A 289 -4.37 2.17 -6.32
C SER A 289 -3.30 3.18 -6.70
N GLY A 290 -2.98 4.12 -5.82
CA GLY A 290 -1.91 5.10 -6.04
C GLY A 290 -0.54 4.41 -6.19
N ALA A 291 -0.21 3.48 -5.31
CA ALA A 291 1.00 2.68 -5.43
C ALA A 291 1.03 1.81 -6.71
N ALA A 292 -0.12 1.27 -7.12
CA ALA A 292 -0.23 0.51 -8.36
C ALA A 292 0.03 1.39 -9.60
N LEU A 293 -0.50 2.62 -9.62
CA LEU A 293 -0.29 3.59 -10.69
C LEU A 293 1.15 4.10 -10.74
N GLU A 294 1.78 4.31 -9.59
CA GLU A 294 3.20 4.63 -9.51
C GLU A 294 4.06 3.51 -10.12
N CYS A 295 3.77 2.25 -9.78
CA CYS A 295 4.44 1.10 -10.41
C CYS A 295 4.26 1.10 -11.92
N LEU A 296 3.06 1.39 -12.43
CA LEU A 296 2.80 1.54 -13.87
C LEU A 296 3.68 2.63 -14.47
N ASN A 297 3.74 3.80 -13.83
CA ASN A 297 4.54 4.92 -14.34
C ASN A 297 6.03 4.57 -14.43
N ILE A 298 6.57 3.89 -13.41
CA ILE A 298 7.96 3.41 -13.40
C ILE A 298 8.21 2.41 -14.55
N VAL A 299 7.31 1.44 -14.74
CA VAL A 299 7.40 0.43 -15.81
C VAL A 299 7.36 1.06 -17.20
N LEU A 300 6.53 2.08 -17.38
CA LEU A 300 6.41 2.79 -18.67
C LEU A 300 7.52 3.83 -18.89
N GLY A 301 8.33 4.12 -17.88
CA GLY A 301 9.37 5.16 -17.94
C GLY A 301 8.80 6.59 -17.91
N ASN A 302 7.62 6.76 -17.34
CA ASN A 302 6.96 8.06 -17.15
C ASN A 302 7.43 8.70 -15.84
N GLU A 303 7.08 9.97 -15.63
CA GLU A 303 7.17 10.64 -14.32
C GLU A 303 6.39 9.82 -13.27
N LYS A 304 7.01 9.53 -12.12
CA LYS A 304 6.38 8.69 -11.08
C LYS A 304 5.03 9.25 -10.61
N THR A 305 4.90 10.56 -10.58
CA THR A 305 3.70 11.29 -10.16
C THR A 305 2.61 11.44 -11.24
N ALA A 306 2.87 10.96 -12.46
CA ALA A 306 1.91 11.12 -13.57
C ALA A 306 0.53 10.53 -13.22
N ASN A 307 -0.51 11.37 -13.26
CA ASN A 307 -1.89 11.04 -12.88
C ASN A 307 -2.07 10.55 -11.42
N LEU A 308 -1.15 10.89 -10.52
CA LEU A 308 -1.35 10.77 -9.09
C LEU A 308 -1.92 12.08 -8.52
N ASP A 309 -2.73 11.98 -7.49
CA ASP A 309 -3.20 13.10 -6.68
C ASP A 309 -2.24 13.27 -5.48
N ILE A 310 -1.28 14.14 -5.61
CA ILE A 310 -0.29 14.43 -4.56
C ILE A 310 -0.80 15.49 -3.58
#